data_5b3a382500dcdfcd2fc733f2c6d638d3
#
_entry.id   5b3a382500dcdfcd2fc733f2c6d638d3
#
_cell.length_a   1.000
_cell.length_b   1.000
_cell.length_c   1.000
_cell.angle_alpha   90.00
_cell.angle_beta   90.00
_cell.angle_gamma   90.00
#
_symmetry.space_group_name_H-M   'P 1'
#
loop_
_entity.id
_entity.type
_entity.pdbx_description
1 polymer ?
#
loop_
_entity_poly.entity_id
_entity_poly.type
_entity_poly.pdbx_seq_one_letter_code
_entity_poly.pdbx_strand_id
1 'polypeptide(L)'
;MQPRLTMSEQAPRSYAAMGSLEGEVRRSVDPVLHELIKIRASQLNGCAFCLDMHTKDAREAGESEQRLYALSAWWEVPFFDERERAALELTEAVTNVQDGHVPDAVYDRAAAQFEDAELAALIWAIGSINVWNRVAIASRAVPGSYRPELAR
;
A
#
# COMPACT_ATOMS: atom_id res chain seq x y z
N MET A 1 -17.84 11.36 -12.04
CA MET A 1 -16.52 11.23 -12.73
C MET A 1 -16.61 10.01 -13.61
N GLN A 2 -16.03 10.03 -14.84
CA GLN A 2 -15.99 8.86 -15.72
C GLN A 2 -14.55 8.38 -15.91
N PRO A 3 -14.30 7.07 -16.02
CA PRO A 3 -12.97 6.55 -16.30
C PRO A 3 -12.50 6.98 -17.72
N ARG A 4 -11.18 7.07 -17.90
CA ARG A 4 -10.57 7.27 -19.22
C ARG A 4 -10.39 5.95 -19.96
N LEU A 5 -9.99 4.91 -19.21
CA LEU A 5 -9.74 3.56 -19.71
C LEU A 5 -10.12 2.55 -18.64
N THR A 6 -10.64 1.41 -19.06
CA THR A 6 -10.77 0.22 -18.20
C THR A 6 -9.54 -0.67 -18.42
N MET A 7 -8.58 -0.61 -17.51
CA MET A 7 -7.27 -1.26 -17.70
C MET A 7 -7.37 -2.79 -17.82
N SER A 8 -8.29 -3.43 -17.11
CA SER A 8 -8.52 -4.88 -17.21
C SER A 8 -9.04 -5.30 -18.59
N GLU A 9 -9.75 -4.43 -19.32
CA GLU A 9 -10.26 -4.70 -20.65
C GLU A 9 -9.22 -4.40 -21.74
N GLN A 10 -8.50 -3.28 -21.60
CA GLN A 10 -7.56 -2.81 -22.63
C GLN A 10 -6.19 -3.46 -22.56
N ALA A 11 -5.76 -3.89 -21.35
CA ALA A 11 -4.48 -4.55 -21.12
C ALA A 11 -4.64 -5.78 -20.19
N PRO A 12 -5.46 -6.77 -20.55
CA PRO A 12 -5.83 -7.87 -19.64
C PRO A 12 -4.63 -8.70 -19.18
N ARG A 13 -3.63 -8.91 -20.02
CA ARG A 13 -2.44 -9.69 -19.66
C ARG A 13 -1.57 -8.94 -18.63
N SER A 14 -1.35 -7.65 -18.81
CA SER A 14 -0.59 -6.83 -17.87
C SER A 14 -1.34 -6.71 -16.54
N TYR A 15 -2.65 -6.53 -16.59
CA TYR A 15 -3.50 -6.47 -15.40
C TYR A 15 -3.44 -7.79 -14.60
N ALA A 16 -3.53 -8.93 -15.28
CA ALA A 16 -3.44 -10.25 -14.65
C ALA A 16 -2.04 -10.52 -14.06
N ALA A 17 -0.97 -10.11 -14.75
CA ALA A 17 0.40 -10.25 -14.25
C ALA A 17 0.60 -9.44 -12.96
N MET A 18 0.08 -8.21 -12.89
CA MET A 18 0.08 -7.41 -11.66
C MET A 18 -0.77 -8.04 -10.56
N GLY A 19 -1.92 -8.64 -10.90
CA GLY A 19 -2.73 -9.40 -9.95
C GLY A 19 -2.00 -10.62 -9.37
N SER A 20 -1.20 -11.30 -10.18
CA SER A 20 -0.36 -12.42 -9.73
C SER A 20 0.72 -11.95 -8.75
N LEU A 21 1.41 -10.84 -9.05
CA LEU A 21 2.38 -10.22 -8.14
C LEU A 21 1.71 -9.82 -6.83
N GLU A 22 0.53 -9.20 -6.89
CA GLU A 22 -0.24 -8.80 -5.70
C GLU A 22 -0.60 -9.99 -4.82
N GLY A 23 -0.96 -11.13 -5.44
CA GLY A 23 -1.22 -12.38 -4.73
C GLY A 23 0.01 -12.91 -3.98
N GLU A 24 1.22 -12.81 -4.55
CA GLU A 24 2.48 -13.18 -3.87
C GLU A 24 2.79 -12.23 -2.71
N VAL A 25 2.69 -10.94 -2.95
CA VAL A 25 2.92 -9.91 -1.93
C VAL A 25 2.00 -10.12 -0.74
N ARG A 26 0.70 -10.35 -0.97
CA ARG A 26 -0.29 -10.57 0.10
C ARG A 26 0.02 -11.81 0.95
N ARG A 27 0.63 -12.85 0.37
CA ARG A 27 1.04 -14.06 1.11
C ARG A 27 2.33 -13.88 1.91
N SER A 28 3.15 -12.92 1.52
CA SER A 28 4.51 -12.74 2.03
C SER A 28 4.63 -11.62 3.08
N VAL A 29 3.61 -10.78 3.21
CA VAL A 29 3.58 -9.65 4.14
C VAL A 29 2.49 -9.88 5.18
N ASP A 30 2.76 -9.52 6.44
CA ASP A 30 1.74 -9.51 7.50
C ASP A 30 0.50 -8.74 7.04
N PRO A 31 -0.72 -9.27 7.24
CA PRO A 31 -1.95 -8.66 6.71
C PRO A 31 -2.20 -7.22 7.19
N VAL A 32 -1.85 -6.89 8.45
CA VAL A 32 -2.00 -5.53 8.97
C VAL A 32 -1.01 -4.60 8.31
N LEU A 33 0.28 -4.98 8.26
CA LEU A 33 1.31 -4.21 7.57
C LEU A 33 1.00 -4.02 6.10
N HIS A 34 0.48 -5.04 5.43
CA HIS A 34 0.10 -4.96 4.02
C HIS A 34 -0.88 -3.81 3.78
N GLU A 35 -1.97 -3.73 4.55
CA GLU A 35 -2.96 -2.67 4.36
C GLU A 35 -2.42 -1.28 4.79
N LEU A 36 -1.67 -1.19 5.89
CA LEU A 36 -1.04 0.08 6.30
C LEU A 36 -0.12 0.66 5.22
N ILE A 37 0.74 -0.17 4.62
CA ILE A 37 1.64 0.20 3.51
C ILE A 37 0.82 0.69 2.31
N LYS A 38 -0.20 -0.08 1.91
CA LYS A 38 -1.05 0.24 0.76
C LYS A 38 -1.78 1.57 0.95
N ILE A 39 -2.35 1.77 2.13
CA ILE A 39 -3.05 3.02 2.46
C ILE A 39 -2.06 4.19 2.50
N ARG A 40 -0.91 4.04 3.18
CA ARG A 40 0.06 5.14 3.30
C ARG A 40 0.62 5.57 1.94
N ALA A 41 1.07 4.64 1.12
CA ALA A 41 1.52 4.95 -0.24
C ALA A 41 0.42 5.63 -1.08
N SER A 42 -0.83 5.20 -0.91
CA SER A 42 -1.98 5.79 -1.62
C SER A 42 -2.33 7.20 -1.12
N GLN A 43 -2.09 7.51 0.17
CA GLN A 43 -2.19 8.87 0.72
C GLN A 43 -1.15 9.79 0.07
N LEU A 44 0.10 9.35 0.01
CA LEU A 44 1.21 10.10 -0.58
C LEU A 44 0.99 10.39 -2.07
N ASN A 45 0.53 9.40 -2.81
CA ASN A 45 0.24 9.51 -4.25
C ASN A 45 -1.11 10.17 -4.57
N GLY A 46 -2.01 10.36 -3.60
CA GLY A 46 -3.35 10.91 -3.83
C GLY A 46 -4.28 9.98 -4.62
N CYS A 47 -4.16 8.65 -4.48
CA CYS A 47 -4.99 7.68 -5.20
C CYS A 47 -6.31 7.42 -4.49
N ALA A 48 -7.37 8.14 -4.86
CA ALA A 48 -8.69 8.00 -4.23
C ALA A 48 -9.28 6.58 -4.37
N PHE A 49 -9.11 5.92 -5.52
CA PHE A 49 -9.59 4.56 -5.74
C PHE A 49 -8.90 3.55 -4.80
N CYS A 50 -7.57 3.66 -4.67
CA CYS A 50 -6.80 2.76 -3.82
C CYS A 50 -7.10 3.02 -2.34
N LEU A 51 -7.27 4.28 -1.93
CA LEU A 51 -7.69 4.63 -0.57
C LEU A 51 -9.06 4.03 -0.23
N ASP A 52 -10.06 4.20 -1.12
CA ASP A 52 -11.41 3.63 -0.92
C ASP A 52 -11.37 2.11 -0.78
N MET A 53 -10.54 1.43 -1.57
CA MET A 53 -10.40 -0.03 -1.55
C MET A 53 -9.69 -0.50 -0.26
N HIS A 54 -8.46 -0.05 -0.04
CA HIS A 54 -7.63 -0.56 1.05
C HIS A 54 -8.13 -0.17 2.44
N THR A 55 -8.77 1.00 2.61
CA THR A 55 -9.38 1.33 3.90
C THR A 55 -10.59 0.44 4.21
N LYS A 56 -11.35 0.02 3.21
CA LYS A 56 -12.43 -0.96 3.39
C LYS A 56 -11.89 -2.34 3.74
N ASP A 57 -10.84 -2.81 3.04
CA ASP A 57 -10.20 -4.10 3.32
C ASP A 57 -9.60 -4.11 4.74
N ALA A 58 -8.90 -3.05 5.15
CA ALA A 58 -8.38 -2.91 6.49
C ALA A 58 -9.49 -2.94 7.56
N ARG A 59 -10.61 -2.22 7.33
CA ARG A 59 -11.76 -2.23 8.25
C ARG A 59 -12.41 -3.61 8.36
N GLU A 60 -12.57 -4.31 7.24
CA GLU A 60 -13.11 -5.67 7.23
C GLU A 60 -12.18 -6.66 7.97
N ALA A 61 -10.86 -6.44 7.89
CA ALA A 61 -9.85 -7.20 8.64
C ALA A 61 -9.79 -6.83 10.13
N GLY A 62 -10.58 -5.85 10.60
CA GLY A 62 -10.66 -5.44 12.01
C GLY A 62 -9.78 -4.26 12.42
N GLU A 63 -9.16 -3.56 11.45
CA GLU A 63 -8.39 -2.35 11.76
C GLU A 63 -9.31 -1.24 12.29
N SER A 64 -8.81 -0.44 13.24
CA SER A 64 -9.60 0.62 13.87
C SER A 64 -9.67 1.88 12.99
N GLU A 65 -10.80 2.58 13.05
CA GLU A 65 -10.95 3.88 12.40
C GLU A 65 -9.95 4.89 12.93
N GLN A 66 -9.67 4.85 14.25
CA GLN A 66 -8.72 5.75 14.89
C GLN A 66 -7.32 5.63 14.28
N ARG A 67 -6.84 4.41 14.05
CA ARG A 67 -5.52 4.19 13.43
C ARG A 67 -5.52 4.61 11.96
N LEU A 68 -6.58 4.30 11.22
CA LEU A 68 -6.72 4.71 9.82
C LEU A 68 -6.76 6.23 9.65
N TYR A 69 -7.49 6.94 10.53
CA TYR A 69 -7.54 8.41 10.49
C TYR A 69 -6.19 9.05 10.84
N ALA A 70 -5.46 8.47 11.78
CA ALA A 70 -4.15 8.96 12.21
C ALA A 70 -2.98 8.54 11.30
N LEU A 71 -3.19 7.62 10.35
CA LEU A 71 -2.13 7.05 9.52
C LEU A 71 -1.38 8.10 8.70
N SER A 72 -2.03 9.20 8.32
CA SER A 72 -1.37 10.30 7.60
C SER A 72 -0.38 11.09 8.45
N ALA A 73 -0.44 10.94 9.77
CA ALA A 73 0.43 11.57 10.77
C ALA A 73 0.96 10.52 11.78
N TRP A 74 1.25 9.32 11.29
CA TRP A 74 1.60 8.14 12.08
C TRP A 74 2.77 8.38 13.06
N TRP A 75 3.69 9.28 12.72
CA TRP A 75 4.86 9.62 13.54
C TRP A 75 4.52 10.41 14.82
N GLU A 76 3.36 11.07 14.89
CA GLU A 76 2.93 11.90 16.04
C GLU A 76 2.04 11.17 17.03
N VAL A 77 1.63 9.93 16.74
CA VAL A 77 0.68 9.19 17.56
C VAL A 77 1.27 7.90 18.12
N PRO A 78 0.83 7.42 19.31
CA PRO A 78 1.36 6.20 19.93
C PRO A 78 0.66 4.92 19.44
N PHE A 79 -0.03 4.94 18.29
CA PHE A 79 -0.90 3.85 17.86
C PHE A 79 -0.19 2.79 17.01
N PHE A 80 1.03 3.07 16.58
CA PHE A 80 1.84 2.20 15.73
C PHE A 80 3.07 1.74 16.50
N ASP A 81 3.34 0.45 16.47
CA ASP A 81 4.53 -0.12 17.09
C ASP A 81 5.80 0.16 16.26
N GLU A 82 6.97 -0.23 16.77
CA GLU A 82 8.26 0.05 16.13
C GLU A 82 8.39 -0.64 14.75
N ARG A 83 7.81 -1.83 14.61
CA ARG A 83 7.82 -2.58 13.37
C ARG A 83 6.93 -1.91 12.29
N GLU A 84 5.74 -1.47 12.68
CA GLU A 84 4.82 -0.70 11.83
C GLU A 84 5.43 0.64 11.44
N ARG A 85 6.04 1.34 12.39
CA ARG A 85 6.74 2.62 12.14
C ARG A 85 7.86 2.48 11.13
N ALA A 86 8.70 1.45 11.27
CA ALA A 86 9.79 1.17 10.32
C ALA A 86 9.25 0.86 8.90
N ALA A 87 8.17 0.10 8.80
CA ALA A 87 7.52 -0.19 7.52
C ALA A 87 6.90 1.07 6.89
N LEU A 88 6.27 1.94 7.70
CA LEU A 88 5.66 3.19 7.22
C LEU A 88 6.73 4.19 6.74
N GLU A 89 7.83 4.31 7.46
CA GLU A 89 8.95 5.17 7.06
C GLU A 89 9.59 4.68 5.75
N LEU A 90 9.83 3.37 5.64
CA LEU A 90 10.30 2.76 4.38
C LEU A 90 9.30 3.00 3.23
N THR A 91 8.00 2.91 3.53
CA THR A 91 6.94 3.18 2.55
C THR A 91 7.02 4.61 2.00
N GLU A 92 7.26 5.59 2.86
CA GLU A 92 7.41 6.98 2.45
C GLU A 92 8.66 7.19 1.58
N ALA A 93 9.80 6.66 2.01
CA ALA A 93 11.06 6.81 1.27
C ALA A 93 10.99 6.15 -0.12
N VAL A 94 10.47 4.92 -0.21
CA VAL A 94 10.34 4.21 -1.49
C VAL A 94 9.27 4.85 -2.39
N THR A 95 8.16 5.34 -1.82
CA THR A 95 7.12 6.02 -2.59
C THR A 95 7.60 7.34 -3.17
N ASN A 96 8.35 8.11 -2.38
CA ASN A 96 8.92 9.39 -2.77
C ASN A 96 10.38 9.27 -3.25
N VAL A 97 10.73 8.16 -3.89
CA VAL A 97 12.11 7.83 -4.26
C VAL A 97 12.84 8.91 -5.06
N GLN A 98 12.13 9.79 -5.76
CA GLN A 98 12.68 10.94 -6.47
C GLN A 98 13.13 12.07 -5.52
N ASP A 99 12.75 12.03 -4.24
CA ASP A 99 13.11 13.02 -3.23
C ASP A 99 14.06 12.38 -2.20
N GLY A 100 15.35 12.37 -2.52
CA GLY A 100 16.40 11.87 -1.64
C GLY A 100 16.63 10.35 -1.65
N HIS A 101 15.99 9.62 -2.55
CA HIS A 101 16.08 8.15 -2.64
C HIS A 101 15.60 7.45 -1.35
N VAL A 102 16.21 6.30 -0.99
CA VAL A 102 16.00 5.62 0.27
C VAL A 102 17.27 5.81 1.11
N PRO A 103 17.26 6.70 2.12
CA PRO A 103 18.43 6.92 2.97
C PRO A 103 18.81 5.64 3.73
N ASP A 104 20.13 5.40 3.88
CA ASP A 104 20.64 4.24 4.62
C ASP A 104 20.00 4.13 6.02
N ALA A 105 19.84 5.26 6.72
CA ALA A 105 19.22 5.27 8.04
C ALA A 105 17.77 4.78 8.06
N VAL A 106 17.00 4.97 6.98
CA VAL A 106 15.62 4.44 6.84
C VAL A 106 15.69 2.93 6.57
N TYR A 107 16.56 2.52 5.66
CA TYR A 107 16.77 1.11 5.35
C TYR A 107 17.23 0.33 6.58
N ASP A 108 18.23 0.84 7.32
CA ASP A 108 18.80 0.20 8.51
C ASP A 108 17.75 0.04 9.63
N ARG A 109 16.87 1.02 9.82
CA ARG A 109 15.75 0.88 10.78
C ARG A 109 14.77 -0.22 10.37
N ALA A 110 14.47 -0.32 9.09
CA ALA A 110 13.64 -1.42 8.60
C ALA A 110 14.36 -2.77 8.74
N ALA A 111 15.63 -2.85 8.36
CA ALA A 111 16.44 -4.07 8.49
C ALA A 111 16.62 -4.52 9.95
N ALA A 112 16.53 -3.62 10.94
CA ALA A 112 16.53 -3.96 12.35
C ALA A 112 15.21 -4.60 12.83
N GLN A 113 14.12 -4.47 12.09
CA GLN A 113 12.78 -4.97 12.45
C GLN A 113 12.33 -6.17 11.61
N PHE A 114 12.93 -6.40 10.45
CA PHE A 114 12.51 -7.39 9.48
C PHE A 114 13.70 -8.24 9.03
N GLU A 115 13.48 -9.55 8.94
CA GLU A 115 14.43 -10.44 8.28
C GLU A 115 14.50 -10.12 6.77
N ASP A 116 15.61 -10.49 6.11
CA ASP A 116 15.86 -10.15 4.70
C ASP A 116 14.70 -10.51 3.75
N ALA A 117 14.08 -11.67 3.96
CA ALA A 117 12.96 -12.11 3.14
C ALA A 117 11.69 -11.26 3.36
N GLU A 118 11.42 -10.86 4.59
CA GLU A 118 10.31 -9.97 4.93
C GLU A 118 10.56 -8.57 4.39
N LEU A 119 11.77 -8.04 4.55
CA LEU A 119 12.18 -6.74 4.04
C LEU A 119 12.03 -6.68 2.51
N ALA A 120 12.47 -7.73 1.81
CA ALA A 120 12.28 -7.85 0.37
C ALA A 120 10.78 -7.86 0.00
N ALA A 121 9.94 -8.59 0.75
CA ALA A 121 8.50 -8.63 0.53
C ALA A 121 7.85 -7.24 0.76
N LEU A 122 8.29 -6.49 1.78
CA LEU A 122 7.82 -5.12 2.03
C LEU A 122 8.17 -4.19 0.86
N ILE A 123 9.41 -4.25 0.35
CA ILE A 123 9.83 -3.45 -0.80
C ILE A 123 8.96 -3.78 -2.03
N TRP A 124 8.66 -5.06 -2.28
CA TRP A 124 7.75 -5.46 -3.35
C TRP A 124 6.31 -4.98 -3.10
N ALA A 125 5.83 -5.00 -1.86
CA ALA A 125 4.51 -4.47 -1.50
C ALA A 125 4.40 -2.98 -1.82
N ILE A 126 5.41 -2.20 -1.44
CA ILE A 126 5.47 -0.77 -1.72
C ILE A 126 5.58 -0.51 -3.23
N GLY A 127 6.42 -1.26 -3.94
CA GLY A 127 6.55 -1.17 -5.39
C GLY A 127 5.24 -1.46 -6.10
N SER A 128 4.56 -2.54 -5.73
CA SER A 128 3.29 -2.95 -6.36
C SER A 128 2.19 -1.92 -6.17
N ILE A 129 2.01 -1.37 -4.97
CA ILE A 129 0.99 -0.32 -4.76
C ILE A 129 1.32 0.97 -5.51
N ASN A 130 2.59 1.32 -5.64
CA ASN A 130 3.00 2.46 -6.43
C ASN A 130 2.67 2.28 -7.92
N VAL A 131 2.77 1.07 -8.46
CA VAL A 131 2.29 0.76 -9.82
C VAL A 131 0.78 0.91 -9.90
N TRP A 132 0.02 0.30 -8.98
CA TRP A 132 -1.44 0.39 -8.94
C TRP A 132 -1.94 1.84 -8.81
N ASN A 133 -1.32 2.66 -7.95
CA ASN A 133 -1.68 4.07 -7.81
C ASN A 133 -1.53 4.81 -9.13
N ARG A 134 -0.41 4.64 -9.84
CA ARG A 134 -0.15 5.29 -11.13
C ARG A 134 -1.13 4.84 -12.21
N VAL A 135 -1.41 3.54 -12.28
CA VAL A 135 -2.39 2.98 -13.21
C VAL A 135 -3.79 3.53 -12.91
N ALA A 136 -4.24 3.50 -11.65
CA ALA A 136 -5.56 3.96 -11.25
C ALA A 136 -5.75 5.48 -11.48
N ILE A 137 -4.75 6.29 -11.12
CA ILE A 137 -4.79 7.75 -11.32
C ILE A 137 -4.81 8.08 -12.82
N ALA A 138 -3.91 7.48 -13.62
CA ALA A 138 -3.80 7.75 -15.05
C ALA A 138 -5.06 7.34 -15.82
N SER A 139 -5.64 6.18 -15.50
CA SER A 139 -6.88 5.67 -16.10
C SER A 139 -8.14 6.33 -15.54
N ARG A 140 -8.02 7.10 -14.47
CA ARG A 140 -9.12 7.73 -13.73
C ARG A 140 -10.11 6.67 -13.22
N ALA A 141 -9.60 5.66 -12.51
CA ALA A 141 -10.42 4.66 -11.85
C ALA A 141 -11.38 5.34 -10.85
N VAL A 142 -12.66 4.94 -10.89
CA VAL A 142 -13.71 5.60 -10.09
C VAL A 142 -13.87 4.88 -8.76
N PRO A 143 -13.66 5.56 -7.60
CA PRO A 143 -13.86 4.96 -6.28
C PRO A 143 -15.34 4.77 -5.96
N GLY A 144 -15.65 4.03 -4.89
CA GLY A 144 -16.97 3.93 -4.25
C GLY A 144 -17.73 2.64 -4.53
N SER A 145 -17.46 1.94 -5.62
CA SER A 145 -18.16 0.68 -5.97
C SER A 145 -17.52 -0.58 -5.37
N TYR A 146 -16.26 -0.50 -4.93
CA TYR A 146 -15.56 -1.63 -4.34
C TYR A 146 -16.27 -2.15 -3.08
N ARG A 147 -16.30 -3.47 -2.92
CA ARG A 147 -16.74 -4.16 -1.70
C ARG A 147 -15.67 -5.18 -1.35
N PRO A 148 -15.21 -5.25 -0.08
CA PRO A 148 -14.31 -6.28 0.38
C PRO A 148 -14.92 -7.66 0.11
N GLU A 149 -14.07 -8.61 -0.31
CA GLU A 149 -14.48 -10.01 -0.27
C GLU A 149 -14.47 -10.44 1.18
N LEU A 150 -15.62 -10.88 1.69
CA LEU A 150 -15.71 -11.44 3.04
C LEU A 150 -14.64 -12.54 3.17
N ALA A 151 -13.78 -12.44 4.16
CA ALA A 151 -12.83 -13.49 4.51
C ALA A 151 -13.66 -14.75 4.80
N ARG A 152 -13.61 -15.75 3.88
CA ARG A 152 -14.23 -17.05 4.05
C ARG A 152 -13.33 -17.97 4.83
#